data_c56c79481e4f689e9377358c35a3157e
#
_entry.id   c56c79481e4f689e9377358c35a3157e
#
_cell.length_a   1.000
_cell.length_b   1.000
_cell.length_c   1.000
_cell.angle_alpha   90.00
_cell.angle_beta   90.00
_cell.angle_gamma   90.00
#
_symmetry.space_group_name_H-M   'P 1'
#
loop_
_entity.id
_entity.type
_entity.pdbx_description
1 polymer ?
#
loop_
_entity_poly.entity_id
_entity_poly.type
_entity_poly.pdbx_seq_one_letter_code
_entity_poly.pdbx_strand_id
1 'polypeptide(L)'
;MLWTQAAAARETLSYLDRKGIDAEPALLGAGLSRSQLSQDDIGVSVASQYRFLELAAAEADDSLLGLHVAAEMDLRAIGILFYLGETSPTVSEALDNLARYSKTANEALVVAILRHKDEATMTIRRVQEPDEPPRQFFELLALWFVRTLHLQTNRHFNPLRITFSHARNSDLREVHRFLRCPVDFAQAVDSWVLPQRVMDLPIVSEDSRLLRILTAHADDLLERHPVVCQITSGKAQPQLLEDFAEGRALFRQVSGE
;
A
#
# COMPACT_ATOMS: atom_id res chain seq x y z
N MET A 1 0.28 -9.13 18.28
CA MET A 1 0.09 -9.62 16.90
C MET A 1 -0.49 -8.47 16.11
N LEU A 2 0.17 -8.00 15.05
CA LEU A 2 -0.32 -6.89 14.24
C LEU A 2 -1.47 -7.36 13.34
N TRP A 3 -2.47 -6.50 13.20
CA TRP A 3 -3.71 -6.75 12.48
C TRP A 3 -3.75 -5.99 11.15
N THR A 4 -4.48 -6.54 10.18
CA THR A 4 -4.79 -5.88 8.90
C THR A 4 -6.19 -6.26 8.44
N GLN A 5 -6.87 -5.37 7.73
CA GLN A 5 -8.05 -5.74 6.95
C GLN A 5 -7.67 -6.80 5.91
N ALA A 6 -8.53 -7.80 5.74
CA ALA A 6 -8.24 -8.93 4.86
C ALA A 6 -8.40 -8.61 3.35
N ALA A 7 -8.47 -7.34 2.96
CA ALA A 7 -8.79 -6.92 1.60
C ALA A 7 -7.86 -7.54 0.54
N ALA A 8 -6.54 -7.47 0.73
CA ALA A 8 -5.60 -8.05 -0.22
C ALA A 8 -5.75 -9.58 -0.31
N ALA A 9 -5.99 -10.25 0.83
CA ALA A 9 -6.22 -11.70 0.84
C ALA A 9 -7.55 -12.06 0.13
N ARG A 10 -8.64 -11.32 0.36
CA ARG A 10 -9.94 -11.54 -0.32
C ARG A 10 -9.83 -11.37 -1.82
N GLU A 11 -9.20 -10.29 -2.27
CA GLU A 11 -9.03 -10.02 -3.69
C GLU A 11 -8.14 -11.07 -4.37
N THR A 12 -7.09 -11.52 -3.67
CA THR A 12 -6.23 -12.62 -4.15
C THR A 12 -7.03 -13.92 -4.25
N LEU A 13 -7.81 -14.28 -3.22
CA LEU A 13 -8.66 -15.47 -3.25
C LEU A 13 -9.68 -15.41 -4.39
N SER A 14 -10.37 -14.27 -4.53
CA SER A 14 -11.32 -14.04 -5.63
C SER A 14 -10.65 -14.16 -7.01
N TYR A 15 -9.44 -13.65 -7.16
CA TYR A 15 -8.66 -13.79 -8.40
C TYR A 15 -8.35 -15.26 -8.72
N LEU A 16 -7.85 -16.04 -7.74
CA LEU A 16 -7.55 -17.46 -7.91
C LEU A 16 -8.81 -18.25 -8.29
N ASP A 17 -9.94 -18.00 -7.61
CA ASP A 17 -11.22 -18.63 -7.90
C ASP A 17 -11.67 -18.36 -9.35
N ARG A 18 -11.56 -17.11 -9.83
CA ARG A 18 -11.87 -16.76 -11.23
C ARG A 18 -10.95 -17.47 -12.24
N LYS A 19 -9.71 -17.74 -11.86
CA LYS A 19 -8.74 -18.46 -12.71
C LYS A 19 -8.85 -19.99 -12.58
N GLY A 20 -9.71 -20.50 -11.68
CA GLY A 20 -9.87 -21.94 -11.43
C GLY A 20 -8.68 -22.58 -10.70
N ILE A 21 -7.91 -21.78 -9.95
CA ILE A 21 -6.74 -22.23 -9.19
C ILE A 21 -7.18 -22.57 -7.78
N ASP A 22 -6.79 -23.75 -7.28
CA ASP A 22 -7.10 -24.17 -5.91
C ASP A 22 -6.28 -23.35 -4.91
N ALA A 23 -6.96 -22.55 -4.09
CA ALA A 23 -6.33 -21.72 -3.07
C ALA A 23 -6.22 -22.40 -1.69
N GLU A 24 -6.80 -23.61 -1.51
CA GLU A 24 -6.84 -24.26 -0.19
C GLU A 24 -5.45 -24.55 0.40
N PRO A 25 -4.45 -25.03 -0.38
CA PRO A 25 -3.12 -25.25 0.17
C PRO A 25 -2.49 -23.95 0.69
N ALA A 26 -2.63 -22.83 -0.06
CA ALA A 26 -2.10 -21.52 0.33
C ALA A 26 -2.83 -20.97 1.57
N LEU A 27 -4.16 -21.11 1.65
CA LEU A 27 -4.96 -20.70 2.81
C LEU A 27 -4.53 -21.44 4.07
N LEU A 28 -4.45 -22.78 4.01
CA LEU A 28 -4.03 -23.62 5.13
C LEU A 28 -2.58 -23.27 5.55
N GLY A 29 -1.68 -23.13 4.59
CA GLY A 29 -0.28 -22.75 4.85
C GLY A 29 -0.11 -21.41 5.53
N ALA A 30 -1.04 -20.47 5.32
CA ALA A 30 -1.07 -19.15 5.94
C ALA A 30 -1.90 -19.09 7.23
N GLY A 31 -2.57 -20.17 7.63
CA GLY A 31 -3.48 -20.21 8.78
C GLY A 31 -4.75 -19.39 8.55
N LEU A 32 -5.23 -19.31 7.31
CA LEU A 32 -6.47 -18.66 6.90
C LEU A 32 -7.49 -19.69 6.42
N SER A 33 -8.76 -19.28 6.35
CA SER A 33 -9.85 -20.07 5.78
C SER A 33 -10.77 -19.20 4.90
N ARG A 34 -11.45 -19.84 3.94
CA ARG A 34 -12.45 -19.16 3.10
C ARG A 34 -13.57 -18.54 3.94
N SER A 35 -14.01 -19.21 4.99
CA SER A 35 -15.07 -18.71 5.89
C SER A 35 -14.66 -17.44 6.64
N GLN A 36 -13.39 -17.30 7.00
CA GLN A 36 -12.88 -16.03 7.54
C GLN A 36 -12.91 -14.95 6.47
N LEU A 37 -12.37 -15.21 5.28
CA LEU A 37 -12.26 -14.20 4.22
C LEU A 37 -13.61 -13.82 3.59
N SER A 38 -14.68 -14.58 3.80
CA SER A 38 -16.04 -14.24 3.34
C SER A 38 -16.76 -13.17 4.18
N GLN A 39 -16.20 -12.78 5.32
CA GLN A 39 -16.76 -11.73 6.17
C GLN A 39 -16.17 -10.37 5.79
N ASP A 40 -17.02 -9.38 5.52
CA ASP A 40 -16.59 -8.10 4.94
C ASP A 40 -15.61 -7.31 5.83
N ASP A 41 -15.84 -7.26 7.15
CA ASP A 41 -15.05 -6.47 8.08
C ASP A 41 -14.04 -7.29 8.89
N ILE A 42 -13.69 -8.47 8.41
CA ILE A 42 -12.76 -9.30 9.17
C ILE A 42 -11.33 -8.80 9.07
N GLY A 43 -10.68 -8.77 10.22
CA GLY A 43 -9.24 -8.59 10.31
C GLY A 43 -8.53 -9.93 10.43
N VAL A 44 -7.36 -9.97 9.84
CA VAL A 44 -6.45 -11.11 9.93
C VAL A 44 -5.08 -10.65 10.42
N SER A 45 -4.25 -11.60 10.82
CA SER A 45 -2.86 -11.28 11.11
C SER A 45 -2.14 -10.78 9.85
N VAL A 46 -1.34 -9.73 10.02
CA VAL A 46 -0.50 -9.20 8.94
C VAL A 46 0.39 -10.30 8.36
N ALA A 47 1.01 -11.11 9.22
CA ALA A 47 1.87 -12.22 8.81
C ALA A 47 1.10 -13.27 8.00
N SER A 48 -0.14 -13.61 8.42
CA SER A 48 -0.99 -14.54 7.68
C SER A 48 -1.34 -14.01 6.29
N GLN A 49 -1.71 -12.72 6.18
CA GLN A 49 -2.02 -12.12 4.89
C GLN A 49 -0.80 -12.11 3.96
N TYR A 50 0.36 -11.69 4.45
CA TYR A 50 1.59 -11.68 3.63
C TYR A 50 1.96 -13.09 3.16
N ARG A 51 1.95 -14.05 4.10
CA ARG A 51 2.24 -15.46 3.79
C ARG A 51 1.26 -16.05 2.78
N PHE A 52 -0.03 -15.71 2.89
CA PHE A 52 -1.02 -16.19 1.94
C PHE A 52 -0.73 -15.72 0.52
N LEU A 53 -0.39 -14.44 0.31
CA LEU A 53 -0.10 -13.92 -1.02
C LEU A 53 1.15 -14.58 -1.64
N GLU A 54 2.20 -14.83 -0.85
CA GLU A 54 3.41 -15.51 -1.35
C GLU A 54 3.12 -16.99 -1.68
N LEU A 55 2.38 -17.70 -0.83
CA LEU A 55 1.97 -19.10 -1.10
C LEU A 55 1.03 -19.18 -2.31
N ALA A 56 0.08 -18.27 -2.42
CA ALA A 56 -0.83 -18.18 -3.56
C ALA A 56 -0.09 -17.96 -4.89
N ALA A 57 0.97 -17.15 -4.87
CA ALA A 57 1.83 -16.95 -6.04
C ALA A 57 2.56 -18.24 -6.44
N ALA A 58 3.00 -19.03 -5.46
CA ALA A 58 3.64 -20.32 -5.71
C ALA A 58 2.65 -21.36 -6.27
N GLU A 59 1.44 -21.45 -5.69
CA GLU A 59 0.38 -22.35 -6.18
C GLU A 59 -0.09 -22.01 -7.59
N ALA A 60 -0.11 -20.70 -7.91
CA ALA A 60 -0.49 -20.22 -9.24
C ALA A 60 0.64 -20.31 -10.28
N ASP A 61 1.87 -20.67 -9.88
CA ASP A 61 3.09 -20.51 -10.69
C ASP A 61 3.18 -19.12 -11.32
N ASP A 62 2.81 -18.11 -10.55
CA ASP A 62 2.71 -16.71 -11.00
C ASP A 62 3.56 -15.78 -10.12
N SER A 63 4.77 -15.50 -10.57
CA SER A 63 5.71 -14.63 -9.86
C SER A 63 5.22 -13.17 -9.74
N LEU A 64 4.22 -12.77 -10.54
CA LEU A 64 3.63 -11.43 -10.62
C LEU A 64 2.22 -11.36 -10.05
N LEU A 65 1.80 -12.38 -9.27
CA LEU A 65 0.43 -12.50 -8.79
C LEU A 65 -0.10 -11.19 -8.17
N GLY A 66 0.70 -10.52 -7.33
CA GLY A 66 0.29 -9.26 -6.71
C GLY A 66 -0.09 -8.19 -7.73
N LEU A 67 0.69 -8.05 -8.81
CA LEU A 67 0.38 -7.11 -9.90
C LEU A 67 -0.86 -7.53 -10.70
N HIS A 68 -1.00 -8.83 -10.97
CA HIS A 68 -2.17 -9.35 -11.69
C HIS A 68 -3.46 -9.16 -10.88
N VAL A 69 -3.43 -9.46 -9.57
CA VAL A 69 -4.54 -9.18 -8.66
C VAL A 69 -4.87 -7.70 -8.65
N ALA A 70 -3.86 -6.84 -8.46
CA ALA A 70 -4.06 -5.39 -8.43
C ALA A 70 -4.59 -4.83 -9.76
N ALA A 71 -4.31 -5.47 -10.89
CA ALA A 71 -4.82 -5.07 -12.19
C ALA A 71 -6.32 -5.35 -12.37
N GLU A 72 -6.85 -6.38 -11.70
CA GLU A 72 -8.24 -6.83 -11.85
C GLU A 72 -9.14 -6.53 -10.65
N MET A 73 -8.57 -6.23 -9.46
CA MET A 73 -9.33 -6.04 -8.21
C MET A 73 -10.25 -4.82 -8.24
N ASP A 74 -11.31 -4.85 -7.42
CA ASP A 74 -12.08 -3.66 -7.10
C ASP A 74 -11.22 -2.75 -6.20
N LEU A 75 -10.94 -1.54 -6.66
CA LEU A 75 -10.12 -0.58 -5.92
C LEU A 75 -10.74 -0.14 -4.59
N ARG A 76 -12.08 -0.29 -4.44
CA ARG A 76 -12.84 0.04 -3.23
C ARG A 76 -12.66 -1.00 -2.12
N ALA A 77 -12.13 -2.19 -2.45
CA ALA A 77 -11.94 -3.29 -1.49
C ALA A 77 -11.07 -2.93 -0.28
N ILE A 78 -10.20 -1.90 -0.42
CA ILE A 78 -9.39 -1.35 0.69
C ILE A 78 -10.24 -0.58 1.72
N GLY A 79 -11.54 -0.39 1.45
CA GLY A 79 -12.48 0.18 2.41
C GLY A 79 -12.29 1.69 2.63
N ILE A 80 -12.33 2.12 3.90
CA ILE A 80 -12.39 3.55 4.27
C ILE A 80 -11.27 4.39 3.64
N LEU A 81 -10.07 3.84 3.47
CA LEU A 81 -8.95 4.58 2.87
C LEU A 81 -9.23 4.99 1.42
N PHE A 82 -9.89 4.12 0.65
CA PHE A 82 -10.32 4.48 -0.71
C PHE A 82 -11.28 5.66 -0.70
N TYR A 83 -12.31 5.62 0.16
CA TYR A 83 -13.35 6.65 0.21
C TYR A 83 -12.85 7.98 0.79
N LEU A 84 -11.93 7.97 1.75
CA LEU A 84 -11.25 9.17 2.21
C LEU A 84 -10.49 9.86 1.07
N GLY A 85 -9.79 9.09 0.24
CA GLY A 85 -9.13 9.60 -0.96
C GLY A 85 -10.13 10.15 -1.97
N GLU A 86 -11.18 9.38 -2.28
CA GLU A 86 -12.19 9.72 -3.31
C GLU A 86 -12.98 10.98 -2.98
N THR A 87 -13.17 11.30 -1.68
CA THR A 87 -13.91 12.49 -1.24
C THR A 87 -13.03 13.70 -0.92
N SER A 88 -11.71 13.54 -0.96
CA SER A 88 -10.75 14.62 -0.73
C SER A 88 -10.77 15.64 -1.89
N PRO A 89 -10.47 16.94 -1.63
CA PRO A 89 -10.41 17.96 -2.68
C PRO A 89 -9.33 17.74 -3.72
N THR A 90 -8.14 17.33 -3.26
CA THR A 90 -6.94 17.15 -4.10
C THR A 90 -6.21 15.87 -3.79
N VAL A 91 -5.32 15.45 -4.68
CA VAL A 91 -4.41 14.32 -4.45
C VAL A 91 -3.55 14.57 -3.20
N SER A 92 -3.09 15.81 -2.98
CA SER A 92 -2.31 16.16 -1.79
C SER A 92 -3.06 15.81 -0.49
N GLU A 93 -4.32 16.23 -0.37
CA GLU A 93 -5.14 15.95 0.80
C GLU A 93 -5.54 14.46 0.90
N ALA A 94 -5.77 13.80 -0.24
CA ALA A 94 -6.00 12.35 -0.28
C ALA A 94 -4.81 11.57 0.29
N LEU A 95 -3.58 11.97 -0.05
CA LEU A 95 -2.35 11.34 0.47
C LEU A 95 -2.11 11.67 1.94
N ASP A 96 -2.46 12.88 2.41
CA ASP A 96 -2.39 13.23 3.83
C ASP A 96 -3.37 12.37 4.66
N ASN A 97 -4.59 12.16 4.15
CA ASN A 97 -5.55 11.25 4.75
C ASN A 97 -5.05 9.79 4.74
N LEU A 98 -4.47 9.33 3.62
CA LEU A 98 -3.86 8.01 3.54
C LEU A 98 -2.74 7.84 4.60
N ALA A 99 -1.85 8.81 4.73
CA ALA A 99 -0.77 8.77 5.72
C ALA A 99 -1.32 8.74 7.14
N ARG A 100 -2.32 9.57 7.46
CA ARG A 100 -2.94 9.65 8.78
C ARG A 100 -3.68 8.37 9.17
N TYR A 101 -4.44 7.80 8.25
CA TYR A 101 -5.37 6.71 8.53
C TYR A 101 -4.91 5.33 8.07
N SER A 102 -3.72 5.18 7.49
CA SER A 102 -3.19 3.88 7.02
C SER A 102 -3.29 2.75 8.04
N LYS A 103 -3.13 3.07 9.32
CA LYS A 103 -3.20 2.11 10.43
C LYS A 103 -4.58 1.55 10.68
N THR A 104 -5.66 2.23 10.26
CA THR A 104 -7.03 1.68 10.33
C THR A 104 -7.23 0.49 9.39
N ALA A 105 -6.38 0.35 8.39
CA ALA A 105 -6.42 -0.78 7.46
C ALA A 105 -5.28 -1.79 7.69
N ASN A 106 -4.10 -1.33 8.14
CA ASN A 106 -2.95 -2.19 8.38
C ASN A 106 -2.04 -1.60 9.47
N GLU A 107 -2.05 -2.19 10.65
CA GLU A 107 -1.25 -1.75 11.80
C GLU A 107 0.27 -1.86 11.58
N ALA A 108 0.70 -2.70 10.64
CA ALA A 108 2.12 -2.89 10.36
C ALA A 108 2.75 -1.81 9.50
N LEU A 109 1.93 -0.89 8.92
CA LEU A 109 2.43 0.11 7.98
C LEU A 109 2.47 1.51 8.59
N VAL A 110 3.55 2.21 8.32
CA VAL A 110 3.70 3.65 8.58
C VAL A 110 3.93 4.33 7.25
N VAL A 111 2.98 5.19 6.86
CA VAL A 111 3.04 5.96 5.63
C VAL A 111 3.46 7.39 5.93
N ALA A 112 4.41 7.93 5.18
CA ALA A 112 4.82 9.32 5.27
C ALA A 112 4.92 9.96 3.88
N ILE A 113 4.53 11.24 3.80
CA ILE A 113 4.57 12.03 2.56
C ILE A 113 5.61 13.13 2.72
N LEU A 114 6.63 13.12 1.86
CA LEU A 114 7.64 14.17 1.76
C LEU A 114 7.40 14.96 0.49
N ARG A 115 7.28 16.29 0.60
CA ARG A 115 7.04 17.19 -0.52
C ARG A 115 8.29 18.00 -0.80
N HIS A 116 8.69 18.03 -2.05
CA HIS A 116 9.76 18.84 -2.57
C HIS A 116 9.21 19.74 -3.68
N LYS A 117 10.05 20.66 -4.17
CA LYS A 117 9.64 21.64 -5.20
C LYS A 117 9.06 20.97 -6.46
N ASP A 118 9.67 19.87 -6.91
CA ASP A 118 9.35 19.25 -8.21
C ASP A 118 8.70 17.87 -8.08
N GLU A 119 8.72 17.28 -6.87
CA GLU A 119 8.22 15.94 -6.62
C GLU A 119 7.66 15.75 -5.20
N ALA A 120 6.79 14.77 -5.06
CA ALA A 120 6.33 14.27 -3.76
C ALA A 120 6.65 12.78 -3.64
N THR A 121 7.24 12.41 -2.52
CA THR A 121 7.61 11.02 -2.22
C THR A 121 6.72 10.48 -1.12
N MET A 122 5.95 9.44 -1.42
CA MET A 122 5.30 8.62 -0.42
C MET A 122 6.23 7.47 -0.05
N THR A 123 6.50 7.30 1.24
CA THR A 123 7.28 6.18 1.77
C THR A 123 6.42 5.32 2.65
N ILE A 124 6.66 4.01 2.60
CA ILE A 124 5.99 3.03 3.45
C ILE A 124 7.06 2.26 4.21
N ARG A 125 6.97 2.28 5.55
CA ARG A 125 7.82 1.49 6.43
C ARG A 125 6.98 0.47 7.18
N ARG A 126 7.57 -0.66 7.47
CA ARG A 126 6.99 -1.69 8.34
C ARG A 126 7.36 -1.43 9.79
N VAL A 127 6.41 -1.61 10.70
CA VAL A 127 6.64 -1.52 12.16
C VAL A 127 7.54 -2.66 12.64
N GLN A 128 7.41 -3.82 11.99
CA GLN A 128 8.22 -5.01 12.23
C GLN A 128 8.66 -5.58 10.89
N GLU A 129 9.94 -5.91 10.76
CA GLU A 129 10.41 -6.60 9.57
C GLU A 129 10.02 -8.08 9.64
N PRO A 130 9.33 -8.60 8.63
CA PRO A 130 9.03 -10.02 8.55
C PRO A 130 10.30 -10.82 8.15
N ASP A 131 10.32 -12.11 8.50
CA ASP A 131 11.43 -13.01 8.13
C ASP A 131 11.63 -13.08 6.61
N GLU A 132 10.52 -13.04 5.86
CA GLU A 132 10.54 -12.99 4.39
C GLU A 132 9.88 -11.70 3.90
N PRO A 133 10.50 -10.98 2.95
CA PRO A 133 9.92 -9.76 2.39
C PRO A 133 8.58 -10.06 1.70
N PRO A 134 7.49 -9.33 2.05
CA PRO A 134 6.16 -9.55 1.47
C PRO A 134 6.05 -8.93 0.06
N ARG A 135 6.72 -9.54 -0.90
CA ARG A 135 6.85 -9.05 -2.27
C ARG A 135 5.52 -8.86 -2.96
N GLN A 136 4.67 -9.90 -2.95
CA GLN A 136 3.37 -9.86 -3.63
C GLN A 136 2.47 -8.75 -3.09
N PHE A 137 2.50 -8.54 -1.78
CA PHE A 137 1.71 -7.49 -1.15
C PHE A 137 2.15 -6.08 -1.57
N PHE A 138 3.46 -5.78 -1.57
CA PHE A 138 3.95 -4.45 -1.92
C PHE A 138 3.81 -4.14 -3.40
N GLU A 139 3.97 -5.14 -4.28
CA GLU A 139 3.71 -4.99 -5.70
C GLU A 139 2.22 -4.76 -5.99
N LEU A 140 1.32 -5.50 -5.30
CA LEU A 140 -0.12 -5.26 -5.34
C LEU A 140 -0.45 -3.84 -4.90
N LEU A 141 0.08 -3.41 -3.75
CA LEU A 141 -0.17 -2.09 -3.17
C LEU A 141 0.29 -0.96 -4.10
N ALA A 142 1.45 -1.11 -4.76
CA ALA A 142 1.97 -0.12 -5.69
C ALA A 142 1.05 0.08 -6.91
N LEU A 143 0.62 -1.00 -7.54
CA LEU A 143 -0.27 -0.89 -8.69
C LEU A 143 -1.68 -0.44 -8.30
N TRP A 144 -2.22 -0.94 -7.17
CA TRP A 144 -3.48 -0.44 -6.60
C TRP A 144 -3.44 1.07 -6.40
N PHE A 145 -2.39 1.59 -5.78
CA PHE A 145 -2.20 3.02 -5.53
C PHE A 145 -2.23 3.85 -6.82
N VAL A 146 -1.45 3.47 -7.82
CA VAL A 146 -1.41 4.19 -9.11
C VAL A 146 -2.77 4.15 -9.80
N ARG A 147 -3.44 3.00 -9.83
CA ARG A 147 -4.77 2.84 -10.42
C ARG A 147 -5.83 3.67 -9.69
N THR A 148 -5.76 3.70 -8.36
CA THR A 148 -6.68 4.49 -7.53
C THR A 148 -6.57 5.98 -7.84
N LEU A 149 -5.35 6.53 -7.89
CA LEU A 149 -5.15 7.93 -8.24
C LEU A 149 -5.60 8.24 -9.67
N HIS A 150 -5.39 7.34 -10.65
CA HIS A 150 -5.92 7.52 -12.00
C HIS A 150 -7.45 7.57 -12.02
N LEU A 151 -8.11 6.68 -11.27
CA LEU A 151 -9.57 6.66 -11.16
C LEU A 151 -10.08 7.96 -10.51
N GLN A 152 -9.55 8.32 -9.36
CA GLN A 152 -10.00 9.46 -8.56
C GLN A 152 -9.78 10.81 -9.25
N THR A 153 -8.74 10.95 -10.05
CA THR A 153 -8.43 12.18 -10.79
C THR A 153 -9.00 12.20 -12.21
N ASN A 154 -9.46 11.06 -12.72
CA ASN A 154 -9.75 10.85 -14.14
C ASN A 154 -8.61 11.32 -15.06
N ARG A 155 -7.36 11.12 -14.62
CA ARG A 155 -6.14 11.49 -15.31
C ARG A 155 -5.17 10.33 -15.36
N HIS A 156 -4.44 10.19 -16.46
CA HIS A 156 -3.35 9.24 -16.59
C HIS A 156 -2.01 9.97 -16.43
N PHE A 157 -1.23 9.53 -15.49
CA PHE A 157 0.15 9.97 -15.25
C PHE A 157 0.97 8.77 -14.79
N ASN A 158 2.28 8.86 -14.92
CA ASN A 158 3.17 7.83 -14.41
C ASN A 158 3.90 8.36 -13.18
N PRO A 159 4.16 7.53 -12.17
CA PRO A 159 5.14 7.85 -11.14
C PRO A 159 6.50 8.19 -11.78
N LEU A 160 7.30 9.02 -11.14
CA LEU A 160 8.67 9.28 -11.58
C LEU A 160 9.56 8.07 -11.32
N ARG A 161 9.32 7.37 -10.20
CA ARG A 161 10.03 6.16 -9.79
C ARG A 161 9.25 5.43 -8.69
N ILE A 162 9.43 4.12 -8.63
CA ILE A 162 8.99 3.28 -7.51
C ILE A 162 10.21 2.51 -7.00
N THR A 163 10.35 2.42 -5.68
CA THR A 163 11.39 1.59 -5.06
C THR A 163 10.75 0.54 -4.17
N PHE A 164 11.32 -0.67 -4.20
CA PHE A 164 10.95 -1.78 -3.34
C PHE A 164 12.13 -2.24 -2.49
N SER A 165 11.86 -2.56 -1.24
CA SER A 165 12.86 -3.12 -0.33
C SER A 165 13.16 -4.59 -0.61
N HIS A 166 12.23 -5.33 -1.20
CA HIS A 166 12.47 -6.71 -1.63
C HIS A 166 13.33 -6.77 -2.89
N ALA A 167 14.06 -7.87 -3.05
CA ALA A 167 14.81 -8.17 -4.27
C ALA A 167 13.91 -8.83 -5.33
N ARG A 168 14.21 -8.58 -6.60
CA ARG A 168 13.59 -9.27 -7.73
C ARG A 168 14.62 -9.42 -8.85
N ASN A 169 14.75 -10.64 -9.39
CA ASN A 169 15.70 -10.95 -10.45
C ASN A 169 15.04 -11.40 -11.76
N SER A 170 13.70 -11.62 -11.75
CA SER A 170 12.93 -12.07 -12.91
C SER A 170 11.78 -11.11 -13.23
N ASP A 171 11.28 -11.21 -14.45
CA ASP A 171 10.05 -10.54 -14.91
C ASP A 171 10.08 -9.00 -14.85
N LEU A 172 11.28 -8.41 -14.82
CA LEU A 172 11.45 -6.95 -14.67
C LEU A 172 10.73 -6.17 -15.77
N ARG A 173 10.69 -6.68 -17.01
CA ARG A 173 9.97 -6.02 -18.11
C ARG A 173 8.47 -5.94 -17.84
N GLU A 174 7.87 -7.01 -17.30
CA GLU A 174 6.44 -7.03 -17.00
C GLU A 174 6.12 -6.11 -15.80
N VAL A 175 6.96 -6.06 -14.78
CA VAL A 175 6.81 -5.09 -13.68
C VAL A 175 6.82 -3.66 -14.22
N HIS A 176 7.78 -3.30 -15.07
CA HIS A 176 7.84 -1.99 -15.72
C HIS A 176 6.61 -1.72 -16.60
N ARG A 177 6.06 -2.75 -17.26
CA ARG A 177 4.84 -2.62 -18.07
C ARG A 177 3.61 -2.28 -17.22
N PHE A 178 3.47 -2.90 -16.04
CA PHE A 178 2.37 -2.62 -15.10
C PHE A 178 2.50 -1.24 -14.47
N LEU A 179 3.66 -0.90 -13.93
CA LEU A 179 3.88 0.32 -13.15
C LEU A 179 4.20 1.56 -14.02
N ARG A 180 4.64 1.35 -15.27
CA ARG A 180 4.93 2.38 -16.28
C ARG A 180 5.91 3.45 -15.83
N CYS A 181 6.85 3.08 -14.97
CA CYS A 181 7.91 3.95 -14.49
C CYS A 181 9.18 3.15 -14.21
N PRO A 182 10.35 3.78 -13.98
CA PRO A 182 11.52 3.14 -13.42
C PRO A 182 11.20 2.49 -12.07
N VAL A 183 11.69 1.27 -11.86
CA VAL A 183 11.49 0.49 -10.63
C VAL A 183 12.83 -0.04 -10.16
N ASP A 184 13.19 0.30 -8.92
CA ASP A 184 14.41 -0.14 -8.27
C ASP A 184 14.08 -1.12 -7.13
N PHE A 185 14.76 -2.26 -7.09
CA PHE A 185 14.60 -3.30 -6.08
C PHE A 185 15.78 -3.33 -5.10
N ALA A 186 15.60 -4.04 -3.99
CA ALA A 186 16.59 -4.15 -2.91
C ALA A 186 17.02 -2.78 -2.34
N GLN A 187 16.09 -1.85 -2.25
CA GLN A 187 16.29 -0.52 -1.69
C GLN A 187 16.02 -0.50 -0.17
N ALA A 188 16.49 0.54 0.51
CA ALA A 188 16.31 0.67 1.97
C ALA A 188 14.84 0.86 2.40
N VAL A 189 13.97 1.32 1.49
CA VAL A 189 12.57 1.65 1.79
C VAL A 189 11.68 1.48 0.56
N ASP A 190 10.43 1.08 0.81
CA ASP A 190 9.41 1.07 -0.22
C ASP A 190 8.91 2.50 -0.44
N SER A 191 9.02 3.04 -1.67
CA SER A 191 8.59 4.41 -1.96
C SER A 191 8.03 4.60 -3.37
N TRP A 192 7.10 5.55 -3.49
CA TRP A 192 6.50 5.98 -4.76
C TRP A 192 6.72 7.49 -4.93
N VAL A 193 7.40 7.87 -5.98
CA VAL A 193 7.72 9.27 -6.30
C VAL A 193 6.78 9.77 -7.38
N LEU A 194 6.02 10.81 -7.06
CA LEU A 194 5.08 11.47 -7.98
C LEU A 194 5.59 12.84 -8.39
N PRO A 195 5.33 13.30 -9.62
CA PRO A 195 5.56 14.70 -9.98
C PRO A 195 4.74 15.62 -9.09
N GLN A 196 5.31 16.76 -8.64
CA GLN A 196 4.60 17.72 -7.78
C GLN A 196 3.27 18.17 -8.39
N ARG A 197 3.19 18.36 -9.71
CA ARG A 197 1.93 18.72 -10.40
C ARG A 197 0.78 17.73 -10.21
N VAL A 198 1.07 16.46 -9.85
CA VAL A 198 0.03 15.46 -9.56
C VAL A 198 -0.64 15.76 -8.23
N MET A 199 0.09 16.32 -7.26
CA MET A 199 -0.43 16.65 -5.92
C MET A 199 -1.56 17.68 -5.98
N ASP A 200 -1.53 18.58 -6.97
CA ASP A 200 -2.49 19.67 -7.14
C ASP A 200 -3.72 19.24 -7.98
N LEU A 201 -3.74 18.01 -8.50
CA LEU A 201 -4.87 17.52 -9.28
C LEU A 201 -6.12 17.44 -8.40
N PRO A 202 -7.27 17.94 -8.88
CA PRO A 202 -8.54 17.77 -8.19
C PRO A 202 -9.01 16.32 -8.27
N ILE A 203 -9.67 15.87 -7.23
CA ILE A 203 -10.42 14.59 -7.21
C ILE A 203 -11.81 14.84 -7.80
N VAL A 204 -12.22 13.98 -8.75
CA VAL A 204 -13.45 14.19 -9.54
C VAL A 204 -14.71 14.07 -8.68
N SER A 205 -14.70 13.17 -7.71
CA SER A 205 -15.83 12.86 -6.80
C SER A 205 -15.69 13.58 -5.44
N GLU A 206 -14.91 14.68 -5.38
CA GLU A 206 -14.77 15.49 -4.15
C GLU A 206 -16.12 15.78 -3.50
N ASP A 207 -16.21 15.51 -2.18
CA ASP A 207 -17.35 15.82 -1.33
C ASP A 207 -16.88 16.14 0.08
N SER A 208 -16.70 17.42 0.37
CA SER A 208 -16.23 17.90 1.67
C SER A 208 -17.18 17.55 2.83
N ARG A 209 -18.47 17.31 2.57
CA ARG A 209 -19.42 16.91 3.61
C ARG A 209 -19.23 15.43 3.94
N LEU A 210 -19.15 14.58 2.94
CA LEU A 210 -18.90 13.15 3.13
C LEU A 210 -17.50 12.92 3.72
N LEU A 211 -16.49 13.66 3.27
CA LEU A 211 -15.13 13.60 3.83
C LEU A 211 -15.14 13.84 5.35
N ARG A 212 -15.88 14.83 5.85
CA ARG A 212 -15.97 15.08 7.30
C ARG A 212 -16.58 13.91 8.06
N ILE A 213 -17.60 13.26 7.50
CA ILE A 213 -18.23 12.08 8.12
C ILE A 213 -17.25 10.92 8.18
N LEU A 214 -16.57 10.64 7.06
CA LEU A 214 -15.58 9.58 6.96
C LEU A 214 -14.37 9.83 7.87
N THR A 215 -13.91 11.08 7.95
CA THR A 215 -12.79 11.47 8.82
C THR A 215 -13.14 11.25 10.30
N ALA A 216 -14.34 11.67 10.72
CA ALA A 216 -14.81 11.42 12.10
C ALA A 216 -14.88 9.92 12.42
N HIS A 217 -15.38 9.11 11.48
CA HIS A 217 -15.41 7.65 11.65
C HIS A 217 -13.99 7.05 11.68
N ALA A 218 -13.07 7.53 10.84
CA ALA A 218 -11.69 7.07 10.82
C ALA A 218 -10.93 7.45 12.11
N ASP A 219 -11.21 8.62 12.69
CA ASP A 219 -10.70 9.02 14.00
C ASP A 219 -11.18 8.06 15.10
N ASP A 220 -12.47 7.70 15.13
CA ASP A 220 -13.02 6.70 16.06
C ASP A 220 -12.34 5.33 15.91
N LEU A 221 -12.05 4.90 14.67
CA LEU A 221 -11.33 3.65 14.41
C LEU A 221 -9.90 3.69 14.96
N LEU A 222 -9.19 4.80 14.79
CA LEU A 222 -7.83 4.96 15.35
C LEU A 222 -7.84 4.91 16.88
N GLU A 223 -8.85 5.49 17.54
CA GLU A 223 -8.96 5.47 18.99
C GLU A 223 -9.25 4.07 19.57
N ARG A 224 -9.98 3.24 18.84
CA ARG A 224 -10.30 1.85 19.24
C ARG A 224 -9.10 0.89 19.15
N HIS A 225 -8.05 1.26 18.41
CA HIS A 225 -6.82 0.47 18.24
C HIS A 225 -5.60 1.19 18.87
N PRO A 226 -5.57 1.41 20.21
CA PRO A 226 -4.61 2.30 20.86
C PRO A 226 -3.16 1.79 20.91
N VAL A 227 -2.91 0.51 20.61
CA VAL A 227 -1.55 -0.09 20.73
C VAL A 227 -0.55 0.62 19.80
N VAL A 228 -1.00 1.30 18.76
CA VAL A 228 -0.15 1.95 17.77
C VAL A 228 -0.04 3.46 17.96
N CYS A 229 -0.93 4.08 18.75
CA CYS A 229 -0.94 5.53 18.98
C CYS A 229 0.27 6.03 19.79
N GLN A 230 0.90 5.17 20.62
CA GLN A 230 2.04 5.56 21.45
C GLN A 230 3.35 5.76 20.66
N ILE A 231 3.46 5.21 19.46
CA ILE A 231 4.66 5.37 18.60
C ILE A 231 4.63 6.68 17.81
N THR A 232 3.45 7.27 17.60
CA THR A 232 3.26 8.48 16.77
C THR A 232 3.04 9.76 17.56
N SER A 233 2.70 9.69 18.85
CA SER A 233 2.52 10.87 19.69
C SER A 233 3.82 11.32 20.36
N GLY A 234 4.57 12.15 19.68
CA GLY A 234 5.44 13.15 20.32
C GLY A 234 6.94 12.88 20.38
N LYS A 235 7.49 11.70 20.06
CA LYS A 235 8.96 11.51 20.08
C LYS A 235 9.56 10.80 18.86
N ALA A 236 8.77 10.09 18.07
CA ALA A 236 9.27 9.34 16.91
C ALA A 236 9.26 10.16 15.59
N GLN A 237 8.50 11.24 15.51
CA GLN A 237 8.42 12.06 14.32
C GLN A 237 9.73 12.80 13.96
N PRO A 238 10.47 13.40 14.93
CA PRO A 238 11.78 13.99 14.62
C PRO A 238 12.81 12.94 14.21
N GLN A 239 12.86 11.81 14.92
CA GLN A 239 13.78 10.70 14.62
C GLN A 239 13.50 10.06 13.26
N LEU A 240 12.21 9.86 12.91
CA LEU A 240 11.80 9.40 11.59
C LEU A 240 12.24 10.37 10.48
N LEU A 241 12.14 11.67 10.70
CA LEU A 241 12.58 12.70 9.74
C LEU A 241 14.11 12.79 9.64
N GLU A 242 14.85 12.57 10.73
CA GLU A 242 16.31 12.50 10.74
C GLU A 242 16.81 11.26 10.00
N ASP A 243 16.25 10.08 10.23
CA ASP A 243 16.53 8.85 9.46
C ASP A 243 16.24 9.02 7.96
N PHE A 244 15.23 9.82 7.61
CA PHE A 244 14.93 10.20 6.22
C PHE A 244 16.02 11.12 5.64
N ALA A 245 16.61 12.00 6.44
CA ALA A 245 17.69 12.88 6.03
C ALA A 245 19.00 12.09 5.84
N GLU A 246 19.27 11.12 6.71
CA GLU A 246 20.44 10.24 6.61
C GLU A 246 20.34 9.28 5.43
N GLY A 247 19.16 8.71 5.15
CA GLY A 247 18.91 7.92 3.94
C GLY A 247 19.15 8.70 2.65
N ARG A 248 18.88 10.02 2.64
CA ARG A 248 19.21 10.91 1.52
C ARG A 248 20.70 11.19 1.38
N ALA A 249 21.44 11.27 2.48
CA ALA A 249 22.89 11.47 2.46
C ALA A 249 23.59 10.23 1.86
N LEU A 250 23.15 9.02 2.22
CA LEU A 250 23.62 7.77 1.64
C LEU A 250 23.27 7.66 0.13
N PHE A 251 22.07 8.13 -0.26
CA PHE A 251 21.64 8.07 -1.67
C PHE A 251 22.46 9.00 -2.57
N ARG A 252 22.80 10.21 -2.10
CA ARG A 252 23.70 11.13 -2.84
C ARG A 252 25.13 10.59 -2.96
N GLN A 253 25.60 9.81 -2.00
CA GLN A 253 26.91 9.17 -2.05
C GLN A 253 26.98 8.00 -3.03
N VAL A 254 25.87 7.31 -3.28
CA VAL A 254 25.78 6.18 -4.20
C VAL A 254 25.45 6.60 -5.64
N SER A 255 24.73 7.73 -5.83
CA SER A 255 24.35 8.24 -7.16
C SER A 255 25.37 9.21 -7.78
N GLY A 256 26.43 9.58 -7.08
CA GLY A 256 27.55 10.37 -7.66
C GLY A 256 27.20 11.82 -8.04
N GLU A 257 26.18 12.44 -7.44
CA GLU A 257 25.87 13.87 -7.54
C GLU A 257 26.04 14.60 -6.20
#